data_405c3cbb162a0ec4b21e1cd6987724c0
#
_entry.id   405c3cbb162a0ec4b21e1cd6987724c0
#
_cell.length_a   1.000
_cell.length_b   1.000
_cell.length_c   1.000
_cell.angle_alpha   90.00
_cell.angle_beta   90.00
_cell.angle_gamma   90.00
#
_symmetry.space_group_name_H-M   'P 1'
#
loop_
_entity.id
_entity.type
_entity.pdbx_description
1 polymer ?
#
loop_
_entity_poly.entity_id
_entity_poly.type
_entity_poly.pdbx_seq_one_letter_code
_entity_poly.pdbx_strand_id
1 'polypeptide(L)'
;MDLFRRRNTVSPSECHMSVIRRATVADAAVLARHRVEMFREMGQVTPGVSGRLFEASRAYFVEAISAERYIGWLYESAPGPNEVIGGVGIQLRELAPRPDRTGQHLPSGPEGYVLNVFTESQCRRQGVAESLMRALIAWATTRGVHRISLHASAEGRPLYEKLGFVPANEMRRDSV
;
A
#
# COMPACT_ATOMS: atom_id res chain seq x y z
N MET A 1 15.85 -46.27 -6.91
CA MET A 1 15.67 -45.57 -8.19
C MET A 1 15.01 -44.27 -7.91
N ASP A 2 15.86 -43.28 -7.58
CA ASP A 2 15.44 -41.94 -7.09
C ASP A 2 15.27 -41.02 -8.31
N LEU A 3 14.09 -40.50 -8.53
CA LEU A 3 13.81 -39.55 -9.61
C LEU A 3 13.31 -38.21 -9.03
N PHE A 4 14.29 -37.32 -8.82
CA PHE A 4 14.25 -35.89 -9.02
C PHE A 4 13.03 -35.08 -8.47
N ARG A 5 13.19 -34.66 -7.21
CA ARG A 5 12.60 -33.37 -6.75
C ARG A 5 13.49 -32.23 -7.30
N ARG A 6 13.14 -31.68 -8.44
CA ARG A 6 13.65 -30.36 -8.84
C ARG A 6 12.98 -29.30 -8.00
N ARG A 7 13.72 -28.75 -7.03
CA ARG A 7 13.38 -27.47 -6.41
C ARG A 7 13.68 -26.39 -7.45
N ASN A 8 12.66 -25.74 -8.00
CA ASN A 8 12.86 -24.50 -8.73
C ASN A 8 13.26 -23.42 -7.70
N THR A 9 14.55 -23.23 -7.53
CA THR A 9 15.12 -22.06 -6.88
C THR A 9 15.11 -20.94 -7.92
N VAL A 10 14.13 -20.05 -7.85
CA VAL A 10 14.14 -18.79 -8.61
C VAL A 10 15.36 -17.99 -8.16
N SER A 11 16.24 -17.68 -9.08
CA SER A 11 17.47 -16.92 -8.83
C SER A 11 17.15 -15.47 -8.48
N PRO A 12 17.87 -14.83 -7.54
CA PRO A 12 17.65 -13.43 -7.15
C PRO A 12 17.85 -12.39 -8.25
N SER A 13 18.37 -12.78 -9.42
CA SER A 13 18.69 -11.87 -10.54
C SER A 13 17.55 -11.65 -11.55
N GLU A 14 16.38 -12.29 -11.39
CA GLU A 14 15.28 -12.22 -12.37
C GLU A 14 14.26 -11.09 -12.10
N CYS A 15 14.50 -10.24 -11.11
CA CYS A 15 13.61 -9.10 -10.78
C CYS A 15 13.81 -7.87 -11.70
N HIS A 16 14.44 -7.98 -12.88
CA HIS A 16 14.93 -6.84 -13.65
C HIS A 16 13.95 -6.22 -14.66
N MET A 17 12.73 -6.71 -14.76
CA MET A 17 11.69 -6.04 -15.58
C MET A 17 10.36 -6.00 -14.80
N SER A 18 10.32 -5.17 -13.79
CA SER A 18 9.13 -4.97 -12.98
C SER A 18 8.36 -3.73 -13.45
N VAL A 19 7.03 -3.81 -13.43
CA VAL A 19 6.14 -2.73 -13.84
C VAL A 19 5.32 -2.25 -12.66
N ILE A 20 5.28 -0.93 -12.46
CA ILE A 20 4.33 -0.30 -11.55
C ILE A 20 3.17 0.23 -12.39
N ARG A 21 1.95 -0.27 -12.12
CA ARG A 21 0.75 0.20 -12.78
C ARG A 21 -0.32 0.66 -11.79
N ARG A 22 -1.27 1.41 -12.28
CA ARG A 22 -2.47 1.77 -11.53
C ARG A 22 -3.33 0.53 -11.28
N ALA A 23 -3.86 0.44 -10.07
CA ALA A 23 -4.88 -0.54 -9.74
C ALA A 23 -6.23 -0.13 -10.36
N THR A 24 -6.96 -1.12 -10.82
CA THR A 24 -8.31 -0.99 -11.38
C THR A 24 -9.31 -1.75 -10.51
N VAL A 25 -10.59 -1.65 -10.82
CA VAL A 25 -11.64 -2.43 -10.15
C VAL A 25 -11.39 -3.94 -10.24
N ALA A 26 -10.80 -4.42 -11.34
CA ALA A 26 -10.44 -5.83 -11.52
C ALA A 26 -9.42 -6.33 -10.47
N ASP A 27 -8.64 -5.42 -9.90
CA ASP A 27 -7.61 -5.73 -8.89
C ASP A 27 -8.16 -5.76 -7.45
N ALA A 28 -9.45 -5.54 -7.25
CA ALA A 28 -10.06 -5.45 -5.92
C ALA A 28 -9.80 -6.70 -5.05
N ALA A 29 -9.78 -7.90 -5.66
CA ALA A 29 -9.47 -9.14 -4.96
C ALA A 29 -8.01 -9.20 -4.50
N VAL A 30 -7.07 -8.74 -5.32
CA VAL A 30 -5.64 -8.68 -4.98
C VAL A 30 -5.41 -7.69 -3.84
N LEU A 31 -6.00 -6.50 -3.92
CA LEU A 31 -5.92 -5.49 -2.87
C LEU A 31 -6.54 -5.98 -1.54
N ALA A 32 -7.66 -6.71 -1.60
CA ALA A 32 -8.28 -7.31 -0.44
C ALA A 32 -7.39 -8.40 0.20
N ARG A 33 -6.76 -9.25 -0.61
CA ARG A 33 -5.79 -10.23 -0.15
C ARG A 33 -4.60 -9.56 0.55
N HIS A 34 -3.98 -8.56 -0.07
CA HIS A 34 -2.88 -7.79 0.54
C HIS A 34 -3.29 -7.20 1.89
N ARG A 35 -4.53 -6.70 2.01
CA ARG A 35 -5.02 -6.15 3.25
C ARG A 35 -5.17 -7.20 4.34
N VAL A 36 -5.70 -8.37 4.02
CA VAL A 36 -5.83 -9.48 4.97
C VAL A 36 -4.45 -9.96 5.46
N GLU A 37 -3.50 -10.16 4.52
CA GLU A 37 -2.15 -10.59 4.88
C GLU A 37 -1.44 -9.55 5.75
N MET A 38 -1.53 -8.27 5.41
CA MET A 38 -0.97 -7.18 6.20
C MET A 38 -1.50 -7.19 7.65
N PHE A 39 -2.80 -7.31 7.84
CA PHE A 39 -3.39 -7.36 9.18
C PHE A 39 -3.08 -8.68 9.92
N ARG A 40 -2.93 -9.79 9.19
CA ARG A 40 -2.50 -11.08 9.75
C ARG A 40 -1.09 -10.99 10.30
N GLU A 41 -0.17 -10.40 9.55
CA GLU A 41 1.22 -10.20 9.97
C GLU A 41 1.34 -9.26 11.18
N MET A 42 0.46 -8.27 11.28
CA MET A 42 0.36 -7.40 12.45
C MET A 42 -0.32 -8.06 13.67
N GLY A 43 -0.76 -9.32 13.55
CA GLY A 43 -1.47 -10.03 14.63
C GLY A 43 -2.88 -9.48 14.93
N GLN A 44 -3.46 -8.72 13.98
CA GLN A 44 -4.75 -8.03 14.17
C GLN A 44 -5.95 -8.80 13.56
N VAL A 45 -5.71 -9.94 12.95
CA VAL A 45 -6.74 -10.76 12.31
C VAL A 45 -6.60 -12.22 12.76
N THR A 46 -7.69 -12.76 13.28
CA THR A 46 -7.81 -14.19 13.57
C THR A 46 -8.34 -14.95 12.34
N PRO A 47 -8.11 -16.29 12.25
CA PRO A 47 -8.63 -17.09 11.15
C PRO A 47 -10.13 -16.94 10.93
N GLY A 48 -10.94 -16.83 12.00
CA GLY A 48 -12.39 -16.69 11.94
C GLY A 48 -12.88 -15.34 11.36
N VAL A 49 -11.99 -14.34 11.28
CA VAL A 49 -12.33 -13.00 10.77
C VAL A 49 -11.75 -12.77 9.36
N SER A 50 -10.71 -13.53 8.96
CA SER A 50 -9.99 -13.33 7.71
C SER A 50 -10.90 -13.33 6.47
N GLY A 51 -11.82 -14.28 6.36
CA GLY A 51 -12.74 -14.35 5.21
C GLY A 51 -13.71 -13.17 5.15
N ARG A 52 -14.24 -12.74 6.30
CA ARG A 52 -15.12 -11.56 6.37
C ARG A 52 -14.36 -10.29 6.03
N LEU A 53 -13.12 -10.15 6.50
CA LEU A 53 -12.27 -9.02 6.17
C LEU A 53 -11.97 -8.98 4.67
N PHE A 54 -11.70 -10.14 4.05
CA PHE A 54 -11.46 -10.22 2.61
C PHE A 54 -12.68 -9.72 1.82
N GLU A 55 -13.87 -10.26 2.08
CA GLU A 55 -15.08 -9.89 1.33
C GLU A 55 -15.45 -8.41 1.55
N ALA A 56 -15.39 -7.92 2.78
CA ALA A 56 -15.64 -6.51 3.07
C ALA A 56 -14.62 -5.59 2.38
N SER A 57 -13.34 -5.98 2.37
CA SER A 57 -12.29 -5.21 1.70
C SER A 57 -12.46 -5.22 0.19
N ARG A 58 -12.80 -6.37 -0.40
CA ARG A 58 -13.06 -6.48 -1.83
C ARG A 58 -14.22 -5.59 -2.27
N ALA A 59 -15.34 -5.64 -1.56
CA ALA A 59 -16.49 -4.78 -1.83
C ALA A 59 -16.11 -3.29 -1.72
N TYR A 60 -15.39 -2.92 -0.67
CA TYR A 60 -14.88 -1.56 -0.47
C TYR A 60 -14.00 -1.10 -1.65
N PHE A 61 -13.03 -1.91 -2.10
CA PHE A 61 -12.15 -1.52 -3.19
C PHE A 61 -12.87 -1.40 -4.53
N VAL A 62 -13.84 -2.27 -4.82
CA VAL A 62 -14.69 -2.13 -6.01
C VAL A 62 -15.36 -0.75 -6.05
N GLU A 63 -16.01 -0.37 -4.95
CA GLU A 63 -16.72 0.90 -4.85
C GLU A 63 -15.76 2.10 -4.82
N ALA A 64 -14.74 2.04 -3.98
CA ALA A 64 -13.85 3.17 -3.75
C ALA A 64 -12.95 3.50 -4.95
N ILE A 65 -12.54 2.49 -5.74
CA ILE A 65 -11.81 2.69 -7.00
C ILE A 65 -12.73 3.29 -8.06
N SER A 66 -13.96 2.75 -8.21
CA SER A 66 -14.95 3.27 -9.16
C SER A 66 -15.31 4.72 -8.89
N ALA A 67 -15.37 5.12 -7.63
CA ALA A 67 -15.69 6.48 -7.19
C ALA A 67 -14.44 7.39 -7.05
N GLU A 68 -13.28 6.93 -7.47
CA GLU A 68 -11.99 7.64 -7.34
C GLU A 68 -11.64 8.08 -5.89
N ARG A 69 -12.25 7.44 -4.88
CA ARG A 69 -11.96 7.68 -3.46
C ARG A 69 -10.74 6.92 -2.95
N TYR A 70 -10.35 5.87 -3.66
CA TYR A 70 -9.13 5.11 -3.45
C TYR A 70 -8.34 5.01 -4.75
N ILE A 71 -7.09 5.39 -4.69
CA ILE A 71 -6.17 5.32 -5.81
C ILE A 71 -5.03 4.36 -5.42
N GLY A 72 -4.87 3.26 -6.17
CA GLY A 72 -3.88 2.23 -5.90
C GLY A 72 -2.82 2.08 -6.98
N TRP A 73 -1.66 1.54 -6.59
CA TRP A 73 -0.60 1.07 -7.47
C TRP A 73 -0.23 -0.34 -7.09
N LEU A 74 0.05 -1.14 -8.11
CA LEU A 74 0.50 -2.51 -7.99
C LEU A 74 1.86 -2.66 -8.64
N TYR A 75 2.70 -3.47 -8.02
CA TYR A 75 4.02 -3.83 -8.52
C TYR A 75 3.95 -5.26 -9.06
N GLU A 76 4.18 -5.40 -10.36
CA GLU A 76 4.19 -6.69 -11.05
C GLU A 76 5.63 -7.12 -11.32
N SER A 77 5.93 -8.38 -11.06
CA SER A 77 7.21 -8.98 -11.42
C SER A 77 7.16 -9.50 -12.86
N ALA A 78 8.27 -9.37 -13.60
CA ALA A 78 8.50 -10.05 -14.88
C ALA A 78 9.82 -10.84 -14.83
N PRO A 79 10.01 -11.91 -15.62
CA PRO A 79 9.12 -12.50 -16.63
C PRO A 79 8.35 -13.72 -16.11
N GLY A 80 7.04 -13.65 -16.16
CA GLY A 80 6.12 -14.72 -15.77
C GLY A 80 4.69 -14.24 -15.96
N PRO A 81 3.67 -15.02 -15.65
CA PRO A 81 2.32 -14.48 -15.60
C PRO A 81 2.32 -13.38 -14.53
N ASN A 82 2.14 -12.14 -14.95
CA ASN A 82 2.17 -10.89 -14.17
C ASN A 82 1.72 -11.09 -12.72
N GLU A 83 2.62 -11.57 -11.87
CA GLU A 83 2.33 -11.79 -10.47
C GLU A 83 2.47 -10.46 -9.73
N VAL A 84 1.38 -10.02 -9.11
CA VAL A 84 1.40 -8.82 -8.27
C VAL A 84 2.08 -9.17 -6.95
N ILE A 85 3.29 -8.64 -6.76
CA ILE A 85 4.14 -8.88 -5.59
C ILE A 85 4.09 -7.78 -4.54
N GLY A 86 3.39 -6.68 -4.82
CA GLY A 86 3.20 -5.61 -3.86
C GLY A 86 2.14 -4.61 -4.30
N GLY A 87 1.72 -3.79 -3.36
CA GLY A 87 0.73 -2.74 -3.60
C GLY A 87 0.80 -1.61 -2.59
N VAL A 88 0.24 -0.47 -2.97
CA VAL A 88 0.03 0.70 -2.13
C VAL A 88 -1.21 1.44 -2.59
N GLY A 89 -1.86 2.14 -1.69
CA GLY A 89 -2.95 3.04 -2.06
C GLY A 89 -3.05 4.28 -1.21
N ILE A 90 -3.77 5.26 -1.72
CA ILE A 90 -4.08 6.51 -1.06
C ILE A 90 -5.57 6.79 -1.13
N GLN A 91 -6.13 7.21 -0.01
CA GLN A 91 -7.45 7.84 0.06
C GLN A 91 -7.26 9.35 0.06
N LEU A 92 -8.02 10.05 -0.77
CA LEU A 92 -8.12 11.51 -0.70
C LEU A 92 -9.20 11.89 0.31
N ARG A 93 -8.87 12.85 1.17
CA ARG A 93 -9.76 13.36 2.22
C ARG A 93 -9.86 14.87 2.10
N GLU A 94 -11.08 15.37 2.07
CA GLU A 94 -11.32 16.79 2.25
C GLU A 94 -11.41 17.09 3.74
N LEU A 95 -10.53 17.93 4.22
CA LEU A 95 -10.50 18.37 5.61
C LEU A 95 -10.71 19.90 5.67
N ALA A 96 -11.17 20.37 6.82
CA ALA A 96 -11.25 21.81 7.06
C ALA A 96 -9.86 22.46 6.87
N PRO A 97 -9.78 23.66 6.30
CA PRO A 97 -8.52 24.36 6.09
C PRO A 97 -7.71 24.47 7.39
N ARG A 98 -6.43 24.20 7.30
CA ARG A 98 -5.51 24.34 8.42
C ARG A 98 -4.13 24.81 7.91
N PRO A 99 -3.39 25.57 8.72
CA PRO A 99 -2.06 26.04 8.32
C PRO A 99 -1.07 24.88 8.10
N ASP A 100 -0.04 25.14 7.34
CA ASP A 100 1.10 24.26 7.20
C ASP A 100 1.91 24.15 8.50
N ARG A 101 2.97 23.35 8.48
CA ARG A 101 3.85 23.17 9.67
C ARG A 101 4.55 24.44 10.12
N THR A 102 4.71 25.42 9.24
CA THR A 102 5.35 26.71 9.56
C THR A 102 4.36 27.71 10.13
N GLY A 103 3.06 27.49 9.97
CA GLY A 103 2.00 28.42 10.33
C GLY A 103 1.89 29.63 9.40
N GLN A 104 2.65 29.64 8.30
CA GLN A 104 2.75 30.81 7.40
C GLN A 104 1.87 30.68 6.15
N HIS A 105 1.49 29.46 5.80
CA HIS A 105 0.70 29.21 4.60
C HIS A 105 -0.56 28.43 4.94
N LEU A 106 -1.61 28.68 4.17
CA LEU A 106 -2.88 27.95 4.20
C LEU A 106 -3.00 27.14 2.90
N PRO A 107 -2.46 25.88 2.86
CA PRO A 107 -2.55 25.07 1.68
C PRO A 107 -4.01 24.79 1.30
N SER A 108 -4.30 24.79 0.02
CA SER A 108 -5.58 24.37 -0.56
C SER A 108 -5.42 22.99 -1.20
N GLY A 109 -6.50 22.21 -1.18
CA GLY A 109 -6.53 20.89 -1.81
C GLY A 109 -6.72 19.74 -0.82
N PRO A 110 -6.86 18.53 -1.32
CA PRO A 110 -7.09 17.34 -0.49
C PRO A 110 -5.84 16.96 0.30
N GLU A 111 -6.07 16.26 1.41
CA GLU A 111 -5.04 15.49 2.10
C GLU A 111 -5.12 14.02 1.70
N GLY A 112 -3.97 13.36 1.67
CA GLY A 112 -3.85 11.95 1.35
C GLY A 112 -3.63 11.09 2.60
N TYR A 113 -4.35 9.98 2.70
CA TYR A 113 -4.09 8.96 3.70
C TYR A 113 -3.63 7.68 3.01
N VAL A 114 -2.35 7.31 3.23
CA VAL A 114 -1.77 6.10 2.64
C VAL A 114 -2.16 4.89 3.46
N LEU A 115 -2.56 3.85 2.76
CA LEU A 115 -2.95 2.57 3.34
C LEU A 115 -2.57 1.42 2.40
N ASN A 116 -2.67 0.21 2.92
CA ASN A 116 -2.47 -1.01 2.15
C ASN A 116 -1.07 -1.13 1.52
N VAL A 117 -0.04 -0.62 2.22
CA VAL A 117 1.36 -0.82 1.81
C VAL A 117 1.74 -2.26 2.12
N PHE A 118 1.90 -3.05 1.08
CA PHE A 118 2.18 -4.47 1.21
C PHE A 118 3.24 -4.91 0.19
N THR A 119 4.07 -5.86 0.60
CA THR A 119 5.02 -6.57 -0.29
C THR A 119 5.06 -8.03 0.15
N GLU A 120 4.93 -8.93 -0.82
CA GLU A 120 5.04 -10.38 -0.59
C GLU A 120 6.34 -10.70 0.16
N SER A 121 6.25 -11.59 1.14
CA SER A 121 7.36 -11.87 2.07
C SER A 121 8.68 -12.21 1.37
N GLN A 122 8.60 -13.02 0.30
CA GLN A 122 9.75 -13.43 -0.51
C GLN A 122 10.35 -12.29 -1.36
N CYS A 123 9.62 -11.17 -1.56
CA CYS A 123 10.05 -10.02 -2.37
C CYS A 123 10.42 -8.81 -1.52
N ARG A 124 10.49 -8.94 -0.20
CA ARG A 124 10.86 -7.86 0.72
C ARG A 124 12.34 -7.52 0.60
N ARG A 125 12.69 -6.31 1.05
CA ARG A 125 14.06 -5.77 1.03
C ARG A 125 14.67 -5.60 -0.36
N GLN A 126 13.84 -5.66 -1.40
CA GLN A 126 14.22 -5.49 -2.82
C GLN A 126 13.75 -4.13 -3.39
N GLY A 127 13.32 -3.19 -2.55
CA GLY A 127 12.92 -1.85 -2.99
C GLY A 127 11.47 -1.73 -3.50
N VAL A 128 10.69 -2.81 -3.48
CA VAL A 128 9.29 -2.82 -3.99
C VAL A 128 8.44 -1.76 -3.32
N ALA A 129 8.37 -1.75 -1.98
CA ALA A 129 7.58 -0.77 -1.24
C ALA A 129 8.08 0.66 -1.45
N GLU A 130 9.40 0.87 -1.55
CA GLU A 130 9.98 2.19 -1.82
C GLU A 130 9.55 2.71 -3.20
N SER A 131 9.63 1.87 -4.23
CA SER A 131 9.25 2.22 -5.60
C SER A 131 7.76 2.56 -5.69
N LEU A 132 6.90 1.78 -5.05
CA LEU A 132 5.46 2.02 -4.95
C LEU A 132 5.15 3.35 -4.25
N MET A 133 5.77 3.60 -3.10
CA MET A 133 5.59 4.84 -2.34
C MET A 133 6.06 6.06 -3.14
N ARG A 134 7.19 5.97 -3.85
CA ARG A 134 7.67 7.05 -4.73
C ARG A 134 6.70 7.35 -5.85
N ALA A 135 6.11 6.33 -6.50
CA ALA A 135 5.10 6.50 -7.54
C ALA A 135 3.85 7.20 -6.98
N LEU A 136 3.38 6.80 -5.79
CA LEU A 136 2.26 7.42 -5.10
C LEU A 136 2.55 8.88 -4.76
N ILE A 137 3.71 9.18 -4.16
CA ILE A 137 4.09 10.55 -3.76
C ILE A 137 4.21 11.46 -4.99
N ALA A 138 4.84 10.99 -6.07
CA ALA A 138 4.95 11.75 -7.32
C ALA A 138 3.56 12.09 -7.88
N TRP A 139 2.65 11.11 -7.92
CA TRP A 139 1.27 11.36 -8.35
C TRP A 139 0.54 12.34 -7.42
N ALA A 140 0.65 12.17 -6.12
CA ALA A 140 0.00 13.04 -5.14
C ALA A 140 0.45 14.50 -5.31
N THR A 141 1.74 14.73 -5.58
CA THR A 141 2.29 16.05 -5.88
C THR A 141 1.64 16.68 -7.12
N THR A 142 1.46 15.89 -8.21
CA THR A 142 0.80 16.41 -9.43
C THR A 142 -0.69 16.73 -9.22
N ARG A 143 -1.31 16.17 -8.20
CA ARG A 143 -2.73 16.39 -7.85
C ARG A 143 -2.93 17.47 -6.78
N GLY A 144 -1.88 18.16 -6.38
CA GLY A 144 -1.96 19.20 -5.36
C GLY A 144 -2.27 18.67 -3.96
N VAL A 145 -1.97 17.40 -3.68
CA VAL A 145 -2.09 16.82 -2.34
C VAL A 145 -0.99 17.41 -1.48
N HIS A 146 -1.33 18.33 -0.61
CA HIS A 146 -0.35 19.10 0.18
C HIS A 146 0.13 18.38 1.45
N ARG A 147 -0.58 17.35 1.89
CA ARG A 147 -0.24 16.55 3.07
C ARG A 147 -0.56 15.08 2.83
N ILE A 148 0.40 14.23 3.15
CA ILE A 148 0.22 12.78 3.11
C ILE A 148 0.49 12.23 4.51
N SER A 149 -0.42 11.42 5.03
CA SER A 149 -0.29 10.75 6.32
C SER A 149 -0.45 9.23 6.18
N LEU A 150 0.09 8.49 7.13
CA LEU A 150 -0.01 7.04 7.22
C LEU A 150 0.16 6.58 8.68
N HIS A 151 -0.26 5.35 8.97
CA HIS A 151 0.15 4.64 10.18
C HIS A 151 1.32 3.71 9.85
N ALA A 152 2.47 3.95 10.49
CA ALA A 152 3.66 3.15 10.29
C ALA A 152 3.72 1.99 11.27
N SER A 153 3.94 0.76 10.77
CA SER A 153 4.44 -0.33 11.61
C SER A 153 5.90 -0.06 12.03
N ALA A 154 6.38 -0.76 13.04
CA ALA A 154 7.79 -0.64 13.45
C ALA A 154 8.74 -0.98 12.30
N GLU A 155 8.43 -2.01 11.52
CA GLU A 155 9.24 -2.44 10.37
C GLU A 155 9.18 -1.48 9.18
N GLY A 156 8.03 -0.81 8.95
CA GLY A 156 7.85 0.14 7.85
C GLY A 156 8.42 1.52 8.14
N ARG A 157 8.58 1.90 9.41
CA ARG A 157 9.02 3.24 9.82
C ARG A 157 10.31 3.71 9.13
N PRO A 158 11.39 2.91 9.06
CA PRO A 158 12.63 3.37 8.42
C PRO A 158 12.45 3.75 6.94
N LEU A 159 11.56 3.05 6.22
CA LEU A 159 11.23 3.39 4.84
C LEU A 159 10.53 4.75 4.76
N TYR A 160 9.55 5.00 5.62
CA TYR A 160 8.81 6.25 5.58
C TYR A 160 9.67 7.44 5.98
N GLU A 161 10.53 7.30 6.98
CA GLU A 161 11.50 8.33 7.37
C GLU A 161 12.47 8.66 6.23
N LYS A 162 12.98 7.65 5.51
CA LYS A 162 13.79 7.82 4.29
C LYS A 162 13.05 8.60 3.20
N LEU A 163 11.73 8.47 3.13
CA LEU A 163 10.87 9.17 2.18
C LEU A 163 10.39 10.55 2.67
N GLY A 164 10.92 11.03 3.80
CA GLY A 164 10.62 12.34 4.34
C GLY A 164 9.39 12.43 5.25
N PHE A 165 8.79 11.29 5.61
CA PHE A 165 7.74 11.29 6.63
C PHE A 165 8.35 11.53 8.01
N VAL A 166 7.64 12.26 8.83
CA VAL A 166 8.01 12.57 10.20
C VAL A 166 6.92 12.14 11.17
N PRO A 167 7.25 11.75 12.41
CA PRO A 167 6.26 11.45 13.41
C PRO A 167 5.27 12.60 13.63
N ALA A 168 4.00 12.27 13.83
CA ALA A 168 2.93 13.20 14.15
C ALA A 168 2.23 12.78 15.43
N ASN A 169 1.52 13.72 16.05
CA ASN A 169 0.80 13.52 17.31
C ASN A 169 -0.67 13.10 17.02
N GLU A 170 -0.87 11.96 16.36
CA GLU A 170 -2.22 11.42 16.19
C GLU A 170 -2.57 10.55 17.40
N MET A 171 -3.76 10.78 17.98
CA MET A 171 -4.32 9.98 19.04
C MET A 171 -5.54 9.22 18.54
N ARG A 172 -5.68 7.96 18.90
CA ARG A 172 -6.82 7.11 18.54
C ARG A 172 -7.60 6.73 19.79
N ARG A 173 -8.93 6.71 19.63
CA ARG A 173 -9.85 6.10 20.59
C ARG A 173 -10.70 5.09 19.86
N ASP A 174 -10.63 3.83 20.25
CA ASP A 174 -11.54 2.80 19.77
C ASP A 174 -12.79 2.78 20.66
N SER A 175 -13.97 2.67 20.03
CA SER A 175 -15.22 2.43 20.74
C SER A 175 -15.34 0.94 21.00
N VAL A 176 -15.65 0.55 22.22
CA VAL A 176 -15.92 -0.84 22.62
C VAL A 176 -17.32 -1.22 22.23
#